data_c9f5dc0626621958d8d0f45b993f15c8
#
_entry.id   c9f5dc0626621958d8d0f45b993f15c8
#
_cell.length_a   1.000
_cell.length_b   1.000
_cell.length_c   1.000
_cell.angle_alpha   90.00
_cell.angle_beta   90.00
_cell.angle_gamma   90.00
#
_symmetry.space_group_name_H-M   'P 1'
#
loop_
_entity.id
_entity.type
_entity.pdbx_description
1 polymer ?
#
loop_
_entity_poly.entity_id
_entity_poly.type
_entity_poly.pdbx_seq_one_letter_code
_entity_poly.pdbx_strand_id
1 'polypeptide(L)'
;MHLTTVSQDHAVFHEGDSVHRIENLASGTQHEVFDTSFETLPDLGKRVARFATVNDVHFGETQCGVTADPDMGPILSVPEQSTPYPEVMNSGAITEMLAIEPDAVLVKGDLTSDGTEVQYARFLEFYEGAFGGRLHHVSGNHECYKLPEIRTG
;
A
#
# COMPACT_ATOMS: atom_id res chain seq x y z
N MET A 1 -17.79 -9.63 -14.56
CA MET A 1 -17.31 -9.74 -13.17
C MET A 1 -16.00 -10.48 -13.14
N HIS A 2 -15.00 -10.07 -12.36
CA HIS A 2 -13.66 -10.67 -12.31
C HIS A 2 -13.34 -11.09 -10.88
N LEU A 3 -12.97 -12.35 -10.69
CA LEU A 3 -12.44 -12.86 -9.44
C LEU A 3 -11.03 -12.27 -9.23
N THR A 4 -10.81 -11.58 -8.11
CA THR A 4 -9.56 -10.90 -7.82
C THR A 4 -8.85 -11.44 -6.58
N THR A 5 -9.60 -12.03 -5.65
CA THR A 5 -9.03 -12.58 -4.42
C THR A 5 -9.77 -13.87 -4.04
N VAL A 6 -9.00 -14.86 -3.63
CA VAL A 6 -9.52 -16.08 -3.00
C VAL A 6 -8.80 -16.29 -1.68
N SER A 7 -9.56 -16.51 -0.62
CA SER A 7 -9.09 -16.84 0.72
C SER A 7 -9.57 -18.24 1.12
N GLN A 8 -9.36 -18.60 2.37
CA GLN A 8 -9.87 -19.87 2.92
C GLN A 8 -11.39 -19.86 3.14
N ASP A 9 -12.01 -18.69 3.33
CA ASP A 9 -13.40 -18.52 3.75
C ASP A 9 -14.18 -17.46 2.97
N HIS A 10 -13.51 -16.79 2.03
CA HIS A 10 -14.13 -15.75 1.22
C HIS A 10 -13.47 -15.60 -0.16
N ALA A 11 -14.19 -14.95 -1.07
CA ALA A 11 -13.71 -14.53 -2.37
C ALA A 11 -14.17 -13.09 -2.66
N VAL A 12 -13.38 -12.35 -3.45
CA VAL A 12 -13.69 -10.98 -3.87
C VAL A 12 -13.77 -10.91 -5.38
N PHE A 13 -14.85 -10.32 -5.87
CA PHE A 13 -15.09 -10.06 -7.27
C PHE A 13 -15.23 -8.58 -7.52
N HIS A 14 -14.76 -8.12 -8.67
CA HIS A 14 -14.90 -6.74 -9.13
C HIS A 14 -15.72 -6.67 -10.41
N GLU A 15 -16.59 -5.66 -10.51
CA GLU A 15 -17.33 -5.30 -11.71
C GLU A 15 -17.34 -3.78 -11.85
N GLY A 16 -16.51 -3.24 -12.75
CA GLY A 16 -16.25 -1.79 -12.77
C GLY A 16 -15.73 -1.31 -11.42
N ASP A 17 -16.39 -0.31 -10.84
CA ASP A 17 -16.06 0.25 -9.52
C ASP A 17 -16.71 -0.51 -8.35
N SER A 18 -17.50 -1.53 -8.64
CA SER A 18 -18.23 -2.31 -7.62
C SER A 18 -17.36 -3.47 -7.12
N VAL A 19 -17.37 -3.66 -5.78
CA VAL A 19 -16.68 -4.75 -5.09
C VAL A 19 -17.70 -5.66 -4.43
N HIS A 20 -17.65 -6.95 -4.75
CA HIS A 20 -18.53 -7.97 -4.18
C HIS A 20 -17.67 -8.96 -3.38
N ARG A 21 -17.89 -8.99 -2.07
CA ARG A 21 -17.24 -9.93 -1.17
C ARG A 21 -18.21 -11.02 -0.79
N ILE A 22 -17.86 -12.27 -1.11
CA ILE A 22 -18.61 -13.48 -0.78
C ILE A 22 -17.93 -14.13 0.40
N GLU A 23 -18.63 -14.26 1.51
CA GLU A 23 -18.10 -14.75 2.78
C GLU A 23 -18.69 -16.12 3.17
N ASN A 24 -18.12 -16.73 4.21
CA ASN A 24 -18.55 -18.01 4.78
C ASN A 24 -18.47 -19.17 3.80
N LEU A 25 -17.49 -19.13 2.91
CA LEU A 25 -17.19 -20.25 2.02
C LEU A 25 -16.47 -21.36 2.79
N ALA A 26 -16.73 -22.62 2.42
CA ALA A 26 -16.01 -23.75 2.97
C ALA A 26 -14.55 -23.78 2.45
N SER A 27 -13.58 -23.97 3.36
CA SER A 27 -12.16 -24.01 3.01
C SER A 27 -11.79 -25.25 2.18
N GLY A 28 -10.84 -25.10 1.27
CA GLY A 28 -10.33 -26.18 0.44
C GLY A 28 -11.42 -26.84 -0.43
N THR A 29 -12.40 -26.06 -0.86
CA THR A 29 -13.60 -26.57 -1.54
C THR A 29 -13.81 -25.80 -2.85
N GLN A 30 -14.32 -26.52 -3.84
CA GLN A 30 -14.75 -25.91 -5.10
C GLN A 30 -16.05 -25.14 -4.91
N HIS A 31 -16.09 -23.93 -5.44
CA HIS A 31 -17.26 -23.05 -5.45
C HIS A 31 -17.55 -22.56 -6.85
N GLU A 32 -18.79 -22.22 -7.11
CA GLU A 32 -19.24 -21.57 -8.32
C GLU A 32 -20.04 -20.32 -7.92
N VAL A 33 -19.53 -19.14 -8.28
CA VAL A 33 -20.13 -17.84 -7.97
C VAL A 33 -20.01 -16.96 -9.21
N PHE A 34 -21.10 -16.31 -9.63
CA PHE A 34 -21.14 -15.44 -10.82
C PHE A 34 -20.53 -16.11 -12.08
N ASP A 35 -20.90 -17.36 -12.34
CA ASP A 35 -20.41 -18.18 -13.46
C ASP A 35 -18.87 -18.38 -13.45
N THR A 36 -18.24 -18.20 -12.30
CA THR A 36 -16.80 -18.41 -12.09
C THR A 36 -16.60 -19.56 -11.11
N SER A 37 -15.87 -20.59 -11.56
CA SER A 37 -15.49 -21.72 -10.72
C SER A 37 -14.10 -21.46 -10.11
N PHE A 38 -13.96 -21.67 -8.81
CA PHE A 38 -12.69 -21.50 -8.08
C PHE A 38 -12.64 -22.42 -6.87
N GLU A 39 -11.46 -22.66 -6.35
CA GLU A 39 -11.23 -23.40 -5.11
C GLU A 39 -10.73 -22.44 -4.02
N THR A 40 -11.39 -22.46 -2.85
CA THR A 40 -10.91 -21.74 -1.67
C THR A 40 -9.60 -22.32 -1.17
N LEU A 41 -8.78 -21.50 -0.52
CA LEU A 41 -7.56 -21.98 0.12
C LEU A 41 -7.91 -22.98 1.25
N PRO A 42 -7.06 -23.97 1.50
CA PRO A 42 -7.25 -24.88 2.61
C PRO A 42 -7.18 -24.13 3.95
N ASP A 43 -7.81 -24.70 4.98
CA ASP A 43 -7.64 -24.18 6.34
C ASP A 43 -6.18 -24.37 6.79
N LEU A 44 -5.49 -23.27 6.97
CA LEU A 44 -4.09 -23.24 7.42
C LEU A 44 -3.96 -23.24 8.95
N GLY A 45 -5.08 -23.37 9.65
CA GLY A 45 -5.13 -23.34 11.11
C GLY A 45 -5.25 -21.92 11.69
N LYS A 46 -4.91 -21.79 12.97
CA LYS A 46 -5.05 -20.52 13.68
C LYS A 46 -4.03 -19.49 13.17
N ARG A 47 -4.54 -18.30 12.81
CA ARG A 47 -3.69 -17.17 12.48
C ARG A 47 -2.75 -16.84 13.65
N VAL A 48 -1.45 -16.77 13.40
CA VAL A 48 -0.41 -16.49 14.40
C VAL A 48 0.00 -15.02 14.42
N ALA A 49 -0.08 -14.34 13.28
CA ALA A 49 0.22 -12.91 13.15
C ALA A 49 -0.47 -12.30 11.92
N ARG A 50 -0.59 -10.98 11.91
CA ARG A 50 -1.05 -10.18 10.78
C ARG A 50 -0.04 -9.07 10.50
N PHE A 51 0.41 -8.99 9.27
CA PHE A 51 1.32 -7.96 8.82
C PHE A 51 0.64 -7.12 7.74
N ALA A 52 0.79 -5.80 7.81
CA ALA A 52 0.47 -4.91 6.71
C ALA A 52 1.76 -4.44 6.06
N THR A 53 1.74 -4.27 4.75
CA THR A 53 2.88 -3.71 4.01
C THR A 53 2.41 -2.64 3.04
N VAL A 54 3.23 -1.61 2.90
CA VAL A 54 3.08 -0.56 1.91
C VAL A 54 4.47 -0.19 1.38
N ASN A 55 4.54 0.34 0.18
CA ASN A 55 5.80 0.80 -0.44
C ASN A 55 5.54 2.06 -1.23
N ASP A 56 6.64 2.76 -1.57
CA ASP A 56 6.60 3.93 -2.45
C ASP A 56 5.61 5.00 -1.95
N VAL A 57 5.72 5.39 -0.68
CA VAL A 57 4.77 6.32 -0.04
C VAL A 57 5.06 7.79 -0.36
N HIS A 58 6.27 8.12 -0.81
CA HIS A 58 6.71 9.36 -1.46
C HIS A 58 6.23 10.65 -0.79
N PHE A 59 6.38 10.77 0.52
CA PHE A 59 6.06 12.04 1.20
C PHE A 59 6.82 13.22 0.60
N GLY A 60 6.08 14.29 0.30
CA GLY A 60 6.60 15.50 -0.33
C GLY A 60 6.57 15.48 -1.86
N GLU A 61 6.10 14.42 -2.50
CA GLU A 61 5.92 14.40 -3.94
C GLU A 61 4.77 15.33 -4.35
N THR A 62 5.04 16.22 -5.31
CA THR A 62 4.06 17.18 -5.84
C THR A 62 3.75 16.94 -7.31
N GLN A 63 4.52 16.10 -7.98
CA GLN A 63 4.34 15.72 -9.37
C GLN A 63 4.66 14.24 -9.55
N CYS A 64 3.84 13.52 -10.31
CA CYS A 64 4.13 12.16 -10.76
C CYS A 64 3.96 12.03 -12.27
N GLY A 65 4.49 10.94 -12.85
CA GLY A 65 4.48 10.71 -14.29
C GLY A 65 5.57 11.50 -15.03
N VAL A 66 6.54 12.09 -14.32
CA VAL A 66 7.69 12.77 -14.92
C VAL A 66 8.68 11.71 -15.40
N THR A 67 8.70 11.44 -16.69
CA THR A 67 9.60 10.49 -17.32
C THR A 67 10.44 11.18 -18.39
N ALA A 68 11.54 10.55 -18.81
CA ALA A 68 12.33 11.04 -19.95
C ALA A 68 11.60 10.88 -21.28
N ASP A 69 10.54 10.10 -21.33
CA ASP A 69 9.70 9.85 -22.50
C ASP A 69 8.38 10.62 -22.37
N PRO A 70 8.14 11.66 -23.19
CA PRO A 70 6.92 12.46 -23.13
C PRO A 70 5.64 11.68 -23.52
N ASP A 71 5.79 10.51 -24.15
CA ASP A 71 4.67 9.67 -24.58
C ASP A 71 4.21 8.68 -23.49
N MET A 72 4.91 8.62 -22.36
CA MET A 72 4.59 7.71 -21.25
C MET A 72 3.39 8.12 -20.38
N GLY A 73 2.68 9.16 -20.76
CA GLY A 73 1.45 9.58 -20.09
C GLY A 73 1.48 11.00 -19.52
N PRO A 74 0.38 11.48 -18.96
CA PRO A 74 0.30 12.84 -18.45
C PRO A 74 1.13 13.01 -17.18
N ILE A 75 1.75 14.18 -17.04
CA ILE A 75 2.29 14.64 -15.76
C ILE A 75 1.12 15.11 -14.90
N LEU A 76 0.96 14.50 -13.75
CA LEU A 76 -0.01 14.91 -12.74
C LEU A 76 0.68 15.79 -11.69
N SER A 77 0.09 16.93 -11.40
CA SER A 77 0.61 17.88 -10.40
C SER A 77 -0.43 18.16 -9.34
N VAL A 78 0.03 18.36 -8.10
CA VAL A 78 -0.83 18.83 -7.03
C VAL A 78 -1.20 20.29 -7.30
N PRO A 79 -2.50 20.66 -7.29
CA PRO A 79 -2.91 22.07 -7.38
C PRO A 79 -2.31 22.87 -6.21
N GLU A 80 -1.99 24.14 -6.47
CA GLU A 80 -1.52 25.05 -5.42
C GLU A 80 -2.48 25.08 -4.22
N GLN A 81 -1.92 25.06 -3.00
CA GLN A 81 -2.65 25.08 -1.72
C GLN A 81 -3.55 23.86 -1.45
N SER A 82 -3.48 22.83 -2.28
CA SER A 82 -4.16 21.56 -1.99
C SER A 82 -3.29 20.66 -1.11
N THR A 83 -3.94 19.76 -0.34
CA THR A 83 -3.21 18.69 0.36
C THR A 83 -2.50 17.83 -0.66
N PRO A 84 -1.20 17.56 -0.49
CA PRO A 84 -0.45 16.68 -1.39
C PRO A 84 -1.12 15.31 -1.51
N TYR A 85 -1.23 14.79 -2.75
CA TYR A 85 -1.88 13.51 -2.97
C TYR A 85 -1.22 12.34 -2.20
N PRO A 86 0.12 12.29 -1.96
CA PRO A 86 0.68 11.25 -1.12
C PRO A 86 0.12 11.26 0.30
N GLU A 87 -0.15 12.44 0.88
CA GLU A 87 -0.74 12.53 2.22
C GLU A 87 -2.18 12.01 2.23
N VAL A 88 -2.97 12.33 1.21
CA VAL A 88 -4.36 11.84 1.08
C VAL A 88 -4.38 10.32 0.94
N MET A 89 -3.54 9.78 0.05
CA MET A 89 -3.46 8.34 -0.21
C MET A 89 -2.93 7.57 1.02
N ASN A 90 -1.87 8.09 1.66
CA ASN A 90 -1.32 7.46 2.86
C ASN A 90 -2.28 7.52 4.05
N SER A 91 -3.07 8.59 4.21
CA SER A 91 -4.14 8.65 5.22
C SER A 91 -5.18 7.55 5.00
N GLY A 92 -5.58 7.31 3.75
CA GLY A 92 -6.48 6.23 3.37
C GLY A 92 -5.87 4.86 3.69
N ALA A 93 -4.64 4.60 3.23
CA ALA A 93 -3.94 3.36 3.48
C ALA A 93 -3.75 3.06 4.98
N ILE A 94 -3.41 4.08 5.78
CA ILE A 94 -3.30 3.96 7.25
C ILE A 94 -4.66 3.58 7.86
N THR A 95 -5.74 4.21 7.40
CA THR A 95 -7.10 3.89 7.88
C THR A 95 -7.46 2.42 7.60
N GLU A 96 -7.19 1.94 6.40
CA GLU A 96 -7.43 0.54 6.03
C GLU A 96 -6.55 -0.43 6.83
N MET A 97 -5.26 -0.10 7.01
CA MET A 97 -4.35 -0.91 7.81
C MET A 97 -4.77 -0.96 9.29
N LEU A 98 -5.21 0.15 9.86
CA LEU A 98 -5.73 0.16 11.24
C LEU A 98 -6.96 -0.72 11.40
N ALA A 99 -7.86 -0.75 10.41
CA ALA A 99 -9.07 -1.56 10.44
C ALA A 99 -8.81 -3.09 10.49
N ILE A 100 -7.65 -3.52 10.02
CA ILE A 100 -7.26 -4.94 10.08
C ILE A 100 -6.43 -5.28 11.33
N GLU A 101 -6.13 -4.32 12.19
CA GLU A 101 -5.38 -4.50 13.45
C GLU A 101 -4.07 -5.31 13.26
N PRO A 102 -3.10 -4.81 12.48
CA PRO A 102 -1.87 -5.54 12.21
C PRO A 102 -0.96 -5.61 13.45
N ASP A 103 -0.28 -6.74 13.62
CA ASP A 103 0.76 -6.92 14.64
C ASP A 103 2.02 -6.12 14.32
N ALA A 104 2.31 -5.94 13.02
CA ALA A 104 3.36 -5.04 12.53
C ALA A 104 3.01 -4.47 11.16
N VAL A 105 3.55 -3.29 10.87
CA VAL A 105 3.45 -2.59 9.58
C VAL A 105 4.85 -2.38 9.03
N LEU A 106 5.07 -2.80 7.79
CA LEU A 106 6.35 -2.64 7.09
C LEU A 106 6.18 -1.69 5.90
N VAL A 107 6.87 -0.54 5.94
CA VAL A 107 7.01 0.39 4.82
C VAL A 107 8.31 0.09 4.07
N LYS A 108 8.18 -0.30 2.81
CA LYS A 108 9.27 -0.90 2.02
C LYS A 108 9.86 0.08 1.01
N GLY A 109 10.60 1.05 1.52
CA GLY A 109 11.37 2.01 0.71
C GLY A 109 10.56 3.17 0.15
N ASP A 110 11.29 4.11 -0.43
CA ASP A 110 10.79 5.36 -1.02
C ASP A 110 9.79 6.07 -0.09
N LEU A 111 10.28 6.33 1.13
CA LEU A 111 9.50 6.99 2.20
C LEU A 111 9.22 8.45 1.85
N THR A 112 10.13 9.04 1.11
CA THR A 112 10.17 10.46 0.73
C THR A 112 10.33 10.60 -0.77
N SER A 113 9.96 11.75 -1.32
CA SER A 113 10.23 12.09 -2.72
C SER A 113 11.71 12.40 -2.99
N ASP A 114 12.38 13.10 -2.07
CA ASP A 114 13.70 13.67 -2.28
C ASP A 114 14.73 13.39 -1.18
N GLY A 115 14.43 12.59 -0.19
CA GLY A 115 15.30 12.27 0.94
C GLY A 115 15.57 13.46 1.87
N THR A 116 14.64 14.41 2.01
CA THR A 116 14.83 15.55 2.92
C THR A 116 14.33 15.24 4.33
N GLU A 117 14.96 15.87 5.33
CA GLU A 117 14.54 15.72 6.73
C GLU A 117 13.07 16.11 6.97
N VAL A 118 12.59 17.14 6.27
CA VAL A 118 11.21 17.64 6.38
C VAL A 118 10.23 16.57 5.89
N GLN A 119 10.52 15.96 4.74
CA GLN A 119 9.69 14.90 4.17
C GLN A 119 9.70 13.65 5.05
N TYR A 120 10.88 13.29 5.57
CA TYR A 120 11.00 12.15 6.47
C TYR A 120 10.28 12.40 7.81
N ALA A 121 10.37 13.61 8.38
CA ALA A 121 9.60 13.97 9.56
C ALA A 121 8.09 13.86 9.31
N ARG A 122 7.63 14.24 8.10
CA ARG A 122 6.22 14.10 7.73
C ARG A 122 5.79 12.63 7.60
N PHE A 123 6.63 11.78 7.03
CA PHE A 123 6.41 10.33 7.02
C PHE A 123 6.24 9.78 8.44
N LEU A 124 7.14 10.13 9.37
CA LEU A 124 7.06 9.68 10.76
C LEU A 124 5.80 10.19 11.46
N GLU A 125 5.40 11.44 11.24
CA GLU A 125 4.17 12.00 11.80
C GLU A 125 2.95 11.14 11.46
N PHE A 126 2.85 10.66 10.22
CA PHE A 126 1.74 9.82 9.76
C PHE A 126 1.85 8.39 10.28
N TYR A 127 2.96 7.73 10.00
CA TYR A 127 3.10 6.30 10.22
C TYR A 127 3.48 5.94 11.65
N GLU A 128 4.42 6.64 12.26
CA GLU A 128 4.76 6.43 13.67
C GLU A 128 3.63 6.89 14.58
N GLY A 129 2.95 8.01 14.22
CA GLY A 129 1.76 8.47 14.91
C GLY A 129 0.63 7.44 14.93
N ALA A 130 0.46 6.68 13.84
CA ALA A 130 -0.60 5.67 13.72
C ALA A 130 -0.22 4.31 14.34
N PHE A 131 1.02 3.87 14.16
CA PHE A 131 1.43 2.49 14.48
C PHE A 131 2.42 2.38 15.64
N GLY A 132 3.13 3.45 15.97
CA GLY A 132 4.10 3.46 17.08
C GLY A 132 5.14 2.35 16.94
N GLY A 133 5.37 1.59 18.00
CA GLY A 133 6.34 0.49 18.01
C GLY A 133 6.05 -0.69 17.06
N ARG A 134 4.92 -0.69 16.38
CA ARG A 134 4.59 -1.68 15.34
C ARG A 134 5.11 -1.28 13.96
N LEU A 135 5.58 -0.04 13.79
CA LEU A 135 6.14 0.43 12.53
C LEU A 135 7.54 -0.10 12.33
N HIS A 136 7.78 -0.66 11.16
CA HIS A 136 9.10 -0.97 10.62
C HIS A 136 9.21 -0.35 9.23
N HIS A 137 10.36 0.22 8.90
CA HIS A 137 10.57 0.78 7.56
C HIS A 137 12.02 0.58 7.12
N VAL A 138 12.22 0.61 5.82
CA VAL A 138 13.53 0.59 5.18
C VAL A 138 13.61 1.75 4.18
N SER A 139 14.79 2.28 3.99
CA SER A 139 15.05 3.31 2.97
C SER A 139 14.99 2.71 1.58
N GLY A 140 14.51 3.50 0.62
CA GLY A 140 14.59 3.21 -0.80
C GLY A 140 15.67 4.05 -1.50
N ASN A 141 15.59 4.13 -2.82
CA ASN A 141 16.54 4.93 -3.59
C ASN A 141 16.29 6.45 -3.48
N HIS A 142 15.03 6.86 -3.23
CA HIS A 142 14.68 8.27 -3.07
C HIS A 142 15.32 8.90 -1.82
N GLU A 143 15.52 8.16 -0.75
CA GLU A 143 16.24 8.61 0.44
C GLU A 143 17.72 8.85 0.18
N CYS A 144 18.29 8.26 -0.89
CA CYS A 144 19.70 8.35 -1.22
C CYS A 144 20.02 9.46 -2.23
N TYR A 145 19.06 10.13 -2.83
CA TYR A 145 19.31 11.10 -3.91
C TYR A 145 20.13 12.32 -3.48
N LYS A 146 20.04 12.73 -2.23
CA LYS A 146 20.76 13.90 -1.69
C LYS A 146 21.93 13.56 -0.76
N LEU A 147 22.32 12.29 -0.67
CA LEU A 147 23.48 11.86 0.12
C LEU A 147 24.63 11.43 -0.81
N PRO A 148 25.38 12.39 -1.41
CA PRO A 148 26.52 12.06 -2.29
C PRO A 148 27.65 11.33 -1.56
N GLU A 149 27.72 11.42 -0.25
CA GLU A 149 28.82 10.89 0.58
C GLU A 149 28.69 9.40 0.93
N ILE A 150 27.52 8.77 0.74
CA ILE A 150 27.32 7.33 1.04
C ILE A 150 27.64 6.42 -0.14
N ARG A 151 27.92 6.97 -1.33
CA ARG A 151 28.23 6.18 -2.54
C ARG A 151 29.68 5.68 -2.64
N THR A 152 30.51 5.91 -1.66
CA THR A 152 31.96 5.55 -1.65
C THR A 152 32.31 4.57 -0.53
N GLY A 153 31.42 3.65 -0.21
CA GLY A 153 31.71 2.55 0.70
C GLY A 153 31.54 1.20 0.01
#